data_ff1012253d23e725c3f0c55a2bb74fed
#
_entry.id   ff1012253d23e725c3f0c55a2bb74fed
#
_cell.length_a   1.000
_cell.length_b   1.000
_cell.length_c   1.000
_cell.angle_alpha   90.00
_cell.angle_beta   90.00
_cell.angle_gamma   90.00
#
_symmetry.space_group_name_H-M   'P 1'
#
loop_
_entity.id
_entity.type
_entity.pdbx_description
1 polymer ?
#
loop_
_entity_poly.entity_id
_entity_poly.type
_entity_poly.pdbx_seq_one_letter_code
_entity_poly.pdbx_strand_id
1 'polypeptide(L)'
;MAPRNYSRAVIPDSDIPKMKYRNIQLRSLPLTLLALSLMASCASIGNPSGGPRDEEPPRFVRANPAPGAVNVSRDRIDIEFDEIVNVKDAFSKVVVSPVSKSTPRVSSLGRRVTVQFTDTLQPNTTYTVDFSNAIEDNNEGNKLQGFTYSFSTGPQIDTLQISGMVLSADALEPQQGMLVGIYSNLSDTAFSTLPFERIAKTDDRGRFSIKGVAPGKYRIFALADVDNDYRRANPEEAMAFYDFTVSPTAERVEATDTVYDL
;
A
#
# COMPACT_ATOMS: atom_id res chain seq x y z
N MET A 1 50.93 -11.18 55.96
CA MET A 1 51.15 -11.36 54.53
C MET A 1 52.32 -10.52 54.12
N ALA A 2 53.47 -11.15 53.84
CA ALA A 2 54.77 -10.50 53.66
C ALA A 2 54.95 -10.02 52.20
N PRO A 3 55.66 -8.91 51.93
CA PRO A 3 55.88 -8.39 50.59
C PRO A 3 57.02 -9.18 49.89
N ARG A 4 56.80 -9.51 48.63
CA ARG A 4 57.79 -10.17 47.76
C ARG A 4 58.79 -9.12 47.24
N ASN A 5 60.06 -9.32 47.62
CA ASN A 5 61.20 -8.59 47.05
C ASN A 5 61.50 -9.06 45.63
N TYR A 6 61.51 -8.13 44.68
CA TYR A 6 62.07 -8.36 43.34
C TYR A 6 63.52 -7.91 43.27
N SER A 7 64.41 -8.84 43.10
CA SER A 7 65.82 -8.57 42.88
C SER A 7 66.04 -8.06 41.44
N ARG A 8 66.68 -6.90 41.35
CA ARG A 8 67.05 -6.23 40.12
C ARG A 8 68.33 -6.88 39.60
N ALA A 9 68.26 -7.59 38.47
CA ALA A 9 69.47 -8.12 37.78
C ALA A 9 70.20 -6.96 37.10
N VAL A 10 71.49 -6.78 37.47
CA VAL A 10 72.42 -5.84 36.83
C VAL A 10 73.10 -6.59 35.72
N ILE A 11 72.95 -6.13 34.48
CA ILE A 11 73.63 -6.68 33.31
C ILE A 11 74.94 -5.94 33.16
N PRO A 12 76.06 -6.63 33.04
CA PRO A 12 77.39 -5.99 32.88
C PRO A 12 77.59 -5.45 31.44
N ASP A 13 78.26 -4.30 31.37
CA ASP A 13 78.34 -3.39 30.24
C ASP A 13 79.33 -3.90 29.10
N SER A 14 79.65 -5.20 29.02
CA SER A 14 80.63 -5.71 28.13
C SER A 14 80.16 -6.37 26.79
N ASP A 15 78.78 -6.52 26.62
CA ASP A 15 78.33 -7.33 25.51
C ASP A 15 77.37 -6.56 24.53
N ILE A 16 77.57 -5.27 24.32
CA ILE A 16 76.86 -4.54 23.29
C ILE A 16 77.59 -4.72 21.92
N PRO A 17 77.02 -5.44 20.98
CA PRO A 17 77.64 -5.56 19.64
C PRO A 17 77.59 -4.20 18.92
N LYS A 18 78.77 -3.69 18.53
CA LYS A 18 78.86 -2.48 17.72
C LYS A 18 78.26 -2.75 16.36
N MET A 19 77.06 -2.23 16.14
CA MET A 19 76.45 -2.26 14.80
C MET A 19 77.22 -1.40 13.84
N LYS A 20 77.83 -2.04 12.85
CA LYS A 20 78.53 -1.42 11.73
C LYS A 20 77.47 -0.84 10.78
N TYR A 21 77.27 0.48 10.79
CA TYR A 21 76.44 1.14 9.82
C TYR A 21 77.10 0.98 8.42
N ARG A 22 76.46 0.12 7.63
CA ARG A 22 76.73 -0.03 6.21
C ARG A 22 76.19 1.19 5.48
N ASN A 23 77.03 1.99 4.83
CA ASN A 23 76.63 3.09 3.97
C ASN A 23 75.62 2.63 2.92
N ILE A 24 74.36 2.90 3.18
CA ILE A 24 73.29 2.71 2.20
C ILE A 24 73.44 3.85 1.19
N GLN A 25 73.86 3.48 -0.01
CA GLN A 25 74.01 4.42 -1.12
C GLN A 25 72.72 5.20 -1.37
N LEU A 26 72.79 6.51 -1.32
CA LEU A 26 71.69 7.47 -1.51
C LEU A 26 71.06 7.40 -2.90
N ARG A 27 71.43 6.42 -3.76
CA ARG A 27 70.86 6.29 -5.12
C ARG A 27 69.46 5.65 -5.21
N SER A 28 69.01 4.99 -4.18
CA SER A 28 67.64 4.37 -4.15
C SER A 28 66.57 5.22 -3.52
N LEU A 29 66.92 6.37 -2.88
CA LEU A 29 65.99 7.24 -2.20
C LEU A 29 64.88 7.83 -3.11
N PRO A 30 65.17 8.26 -4.36
CA PRO A 30 64.11 8.78 -5.21
C PRO A 30 63.14 7.69 -5.71
N LEU A 31 63.59 6.45 -5.83
CA LEU A 31 62.73 5.36 -6.30
C LEU A 31 61.80 4.86 -5.22
N THR A 32 62.18 4.87 -3.95
CA THR A 32 61.32 4.52 -2.82
C THR A 32 60.34 5.63 -2.51
N LEU A 33 60.67 6.91 -2.68
CA LEU A 33 59.75 8.02 -2.53
C LEU A 33 58.68 8.02 -3.63
N LEU A 34 59.08 7.65 -4.88
CA LEU A 34 58.13 7.51 -6.00
C LEU A 34 57.18 6.33 -5.79
N ALA A 35 57.66 5.21 -5.25
CA ALA A 35 56.82 4.06 -4.93
C ALA A 35 55.83 4.36 -3.77
N LEU A 36 56.24 5.17 -2.78
CA LEU A 36 55.38 5.57 -1.67
C LEU A 36 54.29 6.56 -2.11
N SER A 37 54.57 7.45 -3.07
CA SER A 37 53.59 8.38 -3.63
C SER A 37 52.53 7.70 -4.49
N LEU A 38 52.80 6.55 -5.08
CA LEU A 38 51.83 5.75 -5.83
C LEU A 38 50.86 4.97 -4.92
N MET A 39 51.21 4.75 -3.65
CA MET A 39 50.32 4.12 -2.66
C MET A 39 49.37 5.11 -1.98
N ALA A 40 49.55 6.43 -2.16
CA ALA A 40 48.71 7.45 -1.60
C ALA A 40 47.53 7.82 -2.53
N SER A 41 47.27 7.08 -3.60
CA SER A 41 46.05 7.19 -4.38
C SER A 41 44.92 6.57 -3.55
N CYS A 42 44.43 7.29 -2.55
CA CYS A 42 43.13 7.03 -1.96
C CYS A 42 42.09 7.21 -3.07
N ALA A 43 41.65 6.11 -3.66
CA ALA A 43 40.39 6.09 -4.35
C ALA A 43 39.35 6.47 -3.30
N SER A 44 38.91 7.72 -3.28
CA SER A 44 37.69 8.08 -2.57
C SER A 44 36.57 7.29 -3.27
N ILE A 45 36.06 6.28 -2.57
CA ILE A 45 34.81 5.64 -2.94
C ILE A 45 33.76 6.73 -2.74
N GLY A 46 33.55 7.55 -3.76
CA GLY A 46 32.36 8.39 -3.81
C GLY A 46 31.20 7.42 -3.82
N ASN A 47 30.43 7.36 -2.74
CA ASN A 47 29.12 6.76 -2.81
C ASN A 47 28.44 7.44 -3.99
N PRO A 48 27.98 6.70 -5.01
CA PRO A 48 27.19 7.31 -6.06
C PRO A 48 26.02 8.01 -5.34
N SER A 49 26.02 9.34 -5.38
CA SER A 49 24.82 10.09 -5.02
C SER A 49 23.78 9.61 -6.01
N GLY A 50 22.81 8.82 -5.54
CA GLY A 50 21.68 8.43 -6.35
C GLY A 50 21.11 9.65 -7.06
N GLY A 51 20.50 9.47 -8.22
CA GLY A 51 19.79 10.54 -8.91
C GLY A 51 18.77 11.23 -7.99
N PRO A 52 18.09 12.29 -8.46
CA PRO A 52 16.98 12.89 -7.73
C PRO A 52 16.02 11.79 -7.29
N ARG A 53 15.54 11.87 -6.05
CA ARG A 53 14.53 10.95 -5.54
C ARG A 53 13.29 11.05 -6.42
N ASP A 54 12.75 9.92 -6.84
CA ASP A 54 11.47 9.89 -7.53
C ASP A 54 10.34 10.16 -6.52
N GLU A 55 9.45 11.08 -6.85
CA GLU A 55 8.28 11.46 -6.04
C GLU A 55 6.96 11.11 -6.76
N GLU A 56 7.05 10.53 -7.96
CA GLU A 56 5.87 10.17 -8.74
C GLU A 56 5.35 8.79 -8.35
N PRO A 57 4.03 8.62 -8.20
CA PRO A 57 3.44 7.31 -7.96
C PRO A 57 3.41 6.49 -9.25
N PRO A 58 3.33 5.14 -9.15
CA PRO A 58 3.19 4.26 -10.30
C PRO A 58 2.02 4.63 -11.19
N ARG A 59 2.19 4.54 -12.50
CA ARG A 59 1.16 4.84 -13.48
C ARG A 59 0.64 3.55 -14.11
N PHE A 60 -0.69 3.47 -14.24
CA PHE A 60 -1.36 2.38 -14.95
C PHE A 60 -0.95 2.36 -16.42
N VAL A 61 -0.59 1.19 -16.95
CA VAL A 61 -0.25 0.98 -18.36
C VAL A 61 -1.36 0.20 -19.07
N ARG A 62 -1.70 -0.98 -18.57
CA ARG A 62 -2.74 -1.84 -19.17
C ARG A 62 -3.22 -2.88 -18.17
N ALA A 63 -4.36 -3.49 -18.49
CA ALA A 63 -4.84 -4.66 -17.76
C ALA A 63 -5.41 -5.71 -18.70
N ASN A 64 -5.50 -6.94 -18.22
CA ASN A 64 -6.16 -8.05 -18.90
C ASN A 64 -7.07 -8.80 -17.90
N PRO A 65 -8.41 -8.70 -18.07
CA PRO A 65 -9.14 -7.98 -19.12
C PRO A 65 -8.87 -6.47 -19.10
N ALA A 66 -9.23 -5.76 -20.18
CA ALA A 66 -9.14 -4.29 -20.21
C ALA A 66 -10.12 -3.68 -19.20
N PRO A 67 -9.82 -2.49 -18.62
CA PRO A 67 -10.78 -1.79 -17.76
C PRO A 67 -12.09 -1.55 -18.52
N GLY A 68 -13.23 -1.78 -17.86
CA GLY A 68 -14.54 -1.65 -18.47
C GLY A 68 -14.93 -2.81 -19.41
N ALA A 69 -14.14 -3.89 -19.48
CA ALA A 69 -14.48 -5.06 -20.28
C ALA A 69 -15.80 -5.69 -19.83
N VAL A 70 -16.59 -6.17 -20.78
CA VAL A 70 -17.87 -6.86 -20.58
C VAL A 70 -17.77 -8.33 -20.99
N ASN A 71 -18.73 -9.15 -20.57
CA ASN A 71 -18.77 -10.60 -20.81
C ASN A 71 -17.49 -11.32 -20.36
N VAL A 72 -16.90 -10.85 -19.27
CA VAL A 72 -15.67 -11.44 -18.70
C VAL A 72 -16.01 -12.73 -18.00
N SER A 73 -15.40 -13.83 -18.42
CA SER A 73 -15.56 -15.16 -17.83
C SER A 73 -14.34 -15.60 -17.00
N ARG A 74 -13.31 -14.75 -16.94
CA ARG A 74 -12.06 -15.05 -16.25
C ARG A 74 -12.17 -14.73 -14.76
N ASP A 75 -11.57 -15.58 -13.95
CA ASP A 75 -11.40 -15.41 -12.51
C ASP A 75 -10.11 -14.69 -12.12
N ARG A 76 -9.32 -14.24 -13.11
CA ARG A 76 -8.03 -13.58 -12.92
C ARG A 76 -7.96 -12.28 -13.70
N ILE A 77 -7.45 -11.26 -13.01
CA ILE A 77 -7.14 -9.95 -13.55
C ILE A 77 -5.66 -9.67 -13.35
N ASP A 78 -4.96 -9.29 -14.42
CA ASP A 78 -3.58 -8.84 -14.40
C ASP A 78 -3.53 -7.35 -14.76
N ILE A 79 -2.95 -6.52 -13.90
CA ILE A 79 -2.83 -5.07 -14.06
C ILE A 79 -1.34 -4.74 -14.13
N GLU A 80 -0.91 -4.01 -15.16
CA GLU A 80 0.49 -3.66 -15.39
C GLU A 80 0.72 -2.16 -15.21
N PHE A 81 1.81 -1.83 -14.54
CA PHE A 81 2.28 -0.48 -14.25
C PHE A 81 3.57 -0.18 -14.99
N ASP A 82 3.96 1.09 -15.08
CA ASP A 82 5.18 1.56 -15.75
C ASP A 82 6.46 1.24 -14.97
N GLU A 83 6.33 0.90 -13.69
CA GLU A 83 7.45 0.55 -12.81
C GLU A 83 7.15 -0.67 -11.91
N ILE A 84 8.14 -1.08 -11.10
CA ILE A 84 7.98 -2.19 -10.15
C ILE A 84 7.12 -1.72 -8.98
N VAL A 85 6.07 -2.48 -8.68
CA VAL A 85 5.08 -2.13 -7.66
C VAL A 85 4.95 -3.20 -6.57
N ASN A 86 4.61 -2.73 -5.38
CA ASN A 86 4.18 -3.56 -4.26
C ASN A 86 2.71 -3.28 -3.92
N VAL A 87 2.03 -4.31 -3.42
CA VAL A 87 0.69 -4.15 -2.82
C VAL A 87 0.83 -4.35 -1.32
N LYS A 88 0.65 -3.27 -0.56
CA LYS A 88 0.75 -3.27 0.91
C LYS A 88 -0.62 -3.43 1.54
N ASP A 89 -0.67 -4.26 2.56
CA ASP A 89 -1.87 -4.48 3.37
C ASP A 89 -3.11 -4.81 2.51
N ALA A 90 -2.93 -5.65 1.47
CA ALA A 90 -3.99 -5.97 0.50
C ALA A 90 -5.29 -6.41 1.18
N PHE A 91 -5.20 -7.21 2.24
CA PHE A 91 -6.35 -7.72 2.98
C PHE A 91 -7.22 -6.61 3.60
N SER A 92 -6.61 -5.56 4.12
CA SER A 92 -7.32 -4.46 4.78
C SER A 92 -7.68 -3.30 3.85
N LYS A 93 -6.91 -3.09 2.77
CA LYS A 93 -7.05 -1.91 1.90
C LYS A 93 -7.73 -2.18 0.58
N VAL A 94 -7.59 -3.38 0.02
CA VAL A 94 -8.21 -3.70 -1.26
C VAL A 94 -9.64 -4.15 -1.03
N VAL A 95 -10.57 -3.42 -1.62
CA VAL A 95 -12.00 -3.71 -1.53
C VAL A 95 -12.50 -4.22 -2.86
N VAL A 96 -13.13 -5.40 -2.84
CA VAL A 96 -13.79 -5.98 -4.01
C VAL A 96 -15.29 -5.92 -3.85
N SER A 97 -15.98 -5.37 -4.82
CA SER A 97 -17.42 -5.19 -4.81
C SER A 97 -18.05 -5.75 -6.11
N PRO A 98 -19.13 -6.56 -6.02
CA PRO A 98 -19.82 -7.02 -4.81
C PRO A 98 -18.95 -7.93 -3.96
N VAL A 99 -19.34 -8.10 -2.70
CA VAL A 99 -18.64 -8.94 -1.74
C VAL A 99 -18.60 -10.38 -2.23
N SER A 100 -17.42 -10.97 -2.31
CA SER A 100 -17.20 -12.39 -2.61
C SER A 100 -17.32 -13.22 -1.33
N LYS A 101 -17.73 -14.49 -1.43
CA LYS A 101 -17.77 -15.40 -0.28
C LYS A 101 -16.39 -15.66 0.29
N SER A 102 -15.40 -15.72 -0.59
CA SER A 102 -13.98 -15.88 -0.25
C SER A 102 -13.22 -14.63 -0.70
N THR A 103 -12.33 -14.13 0.13
CA THR A 103 -11.50 -12.97 -0.20
C THR A 103 -10.61 -13.27 -1.41
N PRO A 104 -10.67 -12.47 -2.49
CA PRO A 104 -9.78 -12.64 -3.63
C PRO A 104 -8.33 -12.46 -3.23
N ARG A 105 -7.44 -13.25 -3.84
CA ARG A 105 -6.00 -13.13 -3.60
C ARG A 105 -5.43 -12.00 -4.44
N VAL A 106 -4.82 -11.03 -3.79
CA VAL A 106 -4.11 -9.93 -4.44
C VAL A 106 -2.62 -10.10 -4.22
N SER A 107 -1.83 -10.01 -5.29
CA SER A 107 -0.37 -10.15 -5.24
C SER A 107 0.31 -9.26 -6.27
N SER A 108 1.57 -8.91 -6.04
CA SER A 108 2.41 -8.18 -6.99
C SER A 108 3.64 -8.99 -7.36
N LEU A 109 4.07 -8.88 -8.62
CA LEU A 109 5.31 -9.44 -9.13
C LEU A 109 5.87 -8.53 -10.22
N GLY A 110 7.00 -7.89 -9.95
CA GLY A 110 7.59 -6.89 -10.83
C GLY A 110 6.62 -5.73 -11.06
N ARG A 111 6.30 -5.44 -12.31
CA ARG A 111 5.37 -4.36 -12.71
C ARG A 111 3.90 -4.77 -12.71
N ARG A 112 3.58 -5.97 -12.23
CA ARG A 112 2.24 -6.54 -12.35
C ARG A 112 1.61 -6.76 -10.99
N VAL A 113 0.35 -6.31 -10.87
CA VAL A 113 -0.57 -6.69 -9.79
C VAL A 113 -1.57 -7.69 -10.35
N THR A 114 -1.76 -8.79 -9.64
CA THR A 114 -2.72 -9.85 -9.99
C THR A 114 -3.80 -9.92 -8.93
N VAL A 115 -5.07 -9.91 -9.37
CA VAL A 115 -6.23 -10.23 -8.55
C VAL A 115 -6.79 -11.57 -9.01
N GLN A 116 -6.81 -12.55 -8.12
CA GLN A 116 -7.33 -13.89 -8.40
C GLN A 116 -8.57 -14.13 -7.55
N PHE A 117 -9.72 -14.28 -8.21
CA PHE A 117 -10.96 -14.71 -7.56
C PHE A 117 -10.91 -16.21 -7.31
N THR A 118 -11.35 -16.63 -6.16
CA THR A 118 -11.45 -18.05 -5.77
C THR A 118 -12.86 -18.58 -5.95
N ASP A 119 -13.84 -17.71 -5.86
CA ASP A 119 -15.24 -18.02 -6.09
C ASP A 119 -15.61 -17.86 -7.57
N THR A 120 -16.65 -18.59 -7.98
CA THR A 120 -17.28 -18.35 -9.30
C THR A 120 -17.90 -16.96 -9.30
N LEU A 121 -17.55 -16.16 -10.29
CA LEU A 121 -18.12 -14.83 -10.46
C LEU A 121 -19.63 -14.91 -10.75
N GLN A 122 -20.39 -13.99 -10.14
CA GLN A 122 -21.82 -13.88 -10.36
C GLN A 122 -22.10 -13.46 -11.81
N PRO A 123 -23.10 -14.03 -12.50
CA PRO A 123 -23.44 -13.65 -13.85
C PRO A 123 -24.06 -12.24 -13.89
N ASN A 124 -23.93 -11.57 -15.03
CA ASN A 124 -24.50 -10.23 -15.29
C ASN A 124 -24.18 -9.20 -14.19
N THR A 125 -22.96 -9.23 -13.68
CA THR A 125 -22.58 -8.45 -12.51
C THR A 125 -21.36 -7.58 -12.84
N THR A 126 -21.43 -6.30 -12.50
CA THR A 126 -20.29 -5.39 -12.52
C THR A 126 -19.45 -5.57 -11.27
N TYR A 127 -18.18 -5.90 -11.45
CA TYR A 127 -17.17 -5.99 -10.40
C TYR A 127 -16.31 -4.74 -10.36
N THR A 128 -16.01 -4.26 -9.16
CA THR A 128 -15.03 -3.20 -8.93
C THR A 128 -13.99 -3.69 -7.95
N VAL A 129 -12.72 -3.38 -8.20
CA VAL A 129 -11.60 -3.62 -7.30
C VAL A 129 -11.02 -2.25 -6.99
N ASP A 130 -11.20 -1.79 -5.77
CA ASP A 130 -10.64 -0.54 -5.27
C ASP A 130 -9.38 -0.85 -4.48
N PHE A 131 -8.26 -0.33 -4.94
CA PHE A 131 -6.96 -0.52 -4.28
C PHE A 131 -6.67 0.56 -3.24
N SER A 132 -7.51 1.61 -3.16
CA SER A 132 -7.30 2.73 -2.23
C SER A 132 -5.89 3.32 -2.36
N ASN A 133 -5.03 3.10 -1.36
CA ASN A 133 -3.62 3.47 -1.36
C ASN A 133 -2.70 2.25 -1.14
N ALA A 134 -3.15 1.06 -1.53
CA ALA A 134 -2.40 -0.19 -1.34
C ALA A 134 -1.24 -0.35 -2.33
N ILE A 135 -1.33 0.25 -3.52
CA ILE A 135 -0.29 0.15 -4.55
C ILE A 135 0.74 1.25 -4.32
N GLU A 136 1.99 0.87 -4.22
CA GLU A 136 3.13 1.79 -4.09
C GLU A 136 4.30 1.32 -4.97
N ASP A 137 5.18 2.24 -5.39
CA ASP A 137 6.42 1.84 -6.03
C ASP A 137 7.33 1.08 -5.06
N ASN A 138 8.24 0.28 -5.64
CA ASN A 138 9.13 -0.58 -4.84
C ASN A 138 10.29 0.18 -4.20
N ASN A 139 10.70 1.32 -4.75
CA ASN A 139 11.94 1.98 -4.38
C ASN A 139 11.72 3.05 -3.32
N GLU A 140 10.85 4.01 -3.59
CA GLU A 140 10.60 5.19 -2.76
C GLU A 140 9.35 5.06 -1.89
N GLY A 141 8.41 4.17 -2.26
CA GLY A 141 7.15 3.94 -1.56
C GLY A 141 6.09 5.00 -1.88
N ASN A 142 6.15 5.64 -3.07
CA ASN A 142 5.14 6.59 -3.52
C ASN A 142 3.84 5.85 -3.80
N LYS A 143 2.75 6.29 -3.18
CA LYS A 143 1.46 5.59 -3.21
C LYS A 143 0.57 6.08 -4.34
N LEU A 144 0.09 5.15 -5.15
CA LEU A 144 -0.98 5.42 -6.11
C LEU A 144 -2.31 5.55 -5.36
N GLN A 145 -2.92 6.74 -5.43
CA GLN A 145 -4.14 7.04 -4.69
C GLN A 145 -5.40 6.76 -5.51
N GLY A 146 -6.37 6.08 -4.90
CA GLY A 146 -7.73 5.93 -5.42
C GLY A 146 -7.84 5.13 -6.72
N PHE A 147 -6.86 4.26 -7.01
CA PHE A 147 -6.89 3.43 -8.22
C PHE A 147 -8.00 2.38 -8.09
N THR A 148 -8.92 2.40 -9.04
CA THR A 148 -10.05 1.46 -9.12
C THR A 148 -10.08 0.81 -10.49
N TYR A 149 -10.24 -0.51 -10.52
CA TYR A 149 -10.42 -1.31 -11.73
C TYR A 149 -11.83 -1.89 -11.76
N SER A 150 -12.48 -1.90 -12.94
CA SER A 150 -13.85 -2.42 -13.10
C SER A 150 -13.97 -3.28 -14.34
N PHE A 151 -14.86 -4.27 -14.27
CA PHE A 151 -15.27 -5.12 -15.39
C PHE A 151 -16.67 -5.69 -15.15
N SER A 152 -17.30 -6.28 -16.15
CA SER A 152 -18.60 -6.94 -16.01
C SER A 152 -18.56 -8.37 -16.57
N THR A 153 -19.22 -9.29 -15.89
CA THR A 153 -19.48 -10.65 -16.36
C THR A 153 -20.65 -10.72 -17.34
N GLY A 154 -21.46 -9.65 -17.41
CA GLY A 154 -22.58 -9.48 -18.34
C GLY A 154 -22.25 -8.57 -19.52
N PRO A 155 -23.24 -8.33 -20.40
CA PRO A 155 -23.09 -7.51 -21.59
C PRO A 155 -23.03 -6.00 -21.30
N GLN A 156 -23.31 -5.58 -20.08
CA GLN A 156 -23.32 -4.19 -19.67
C GLN A 156 -22.46 -3.99 -18.41
N ILE A 157 -21.93 -2.79 -18.25
CA ILE A 157 -21.21 -2.37 -17.06
C ILE A 157 -21.90 -1.18 -16.41
N ASP A 158 -22.14 -1.28 -15.12
CA ASP A 158 -22.67 -0.18 -14.34
C ASP A 158 -21.58 0.83 -14.06
N THR A 159 -21.87 2.12 -14.27
CA THR A 159 -20.87 3.21 -14.16
C THR A 159 -21.25 4.26 -13.11
N LEU A 160 -22.46 4.14 -12.54
CA LEU A 160 -22.90 5.08 -11.52
C LEU A 160 -22.19 4.85 -10.19
N GLN A 161 -22.24 5.85 -9.32
CA GLN A 161 -21.59 5.81 -8.01
C GLN A 161 -22.45 6.49 -6.94
N ILE A 162 -22.20 6.10 -5.69
CA ILE A 162 -22.74 6.76 -4.49
C ILE A 162 -21.53 7.19 -3.67
N SER A 163 -21.43 8.48 -3.38
CA SER A 163 -20.32 9.05 -2.61
C SER A 163 -20.85 9.81 -1.40
N GLY A 164 -20.05 9.88 -0.36
CA GLY A 164 -20.41 10.60 0.86
C GLY A 164 -19.27 10.62 1.86
N MET A 165 -19.59 10.99 3.09
CA MET A 165 -18.67 11.06 4.22
C MET A 165 -19.33 10.40 5.44
N VAL A 166 -18.52 9.70 6.24
CA VAL A 166 -18.92 9.14 7.54
C VAL A 166 -18.26 9.97 8.62
N LEU A 167 -19.09 10.48 9.53
CA LEU A 167 -18.69 11.29 10.67
C LEU A 167 -19.13 10.61 11.97
N SER A 168 -18.39 10.83 13.06
CA SER A 168 -18.86 10.46 14.40
C SER A 168 -20.05 11.35 14.82
N ALA A 169 -21.00 10.76 15.51
CA ALA A 169 -22.22 11.48 15.91
C ALA A 169 -21.97 12.50 17.04
N ASP A 170 -20.92 12.31 17.83
CA ASP A 170 -20.61 13.13 19.01
C ASP A 170 -19.73 14.34 18.69
N ALA A 171 -18.76 14.19 17.79
CA ALA A 171 -17.76 15.22 17.50
C ALA A 171 -17.75 15.67 16.04
N LEU A 172 -18.54 15.04 15.16
CA LEU A 172 -18.52 15.26 13.72
C LEU A 172 -17.15 15.07 13.08
N GLU A 173 -16.34 14.20 13.69
CA GLU A 173 -15.00 13.89 13.20
C GLU A 173 -15.06 12.82 12.10
N PRO A 174 -14.25 12.97 11.03
CA PRO A 174 -14.15 11.98 9.97
C PRO A 174 -13.78 10.59 10.49
N GLN A 175 -14.52 9.57 10.07
CA GLN A 175 -14.29 8.18 10.46
C GLN A 175 -13.55 7.42 9.35
N GLN A 176 -12.28 7.11 9.57
CA GLN A 176 -11.44 6.38 8.62
C GLN A 176 -11.66 4.87 8.72
N GLY A 177 -11.57 4.17 7.58
CA GLY A 177 -11.57 2.71 7.51
C GLY A 177 -12.93 2.06 7.74
N MET A 178 -14.00 2.86 7.87
CA MET A 178 -15.38 2.35 7.97
C MET A 178 -15.77 1.64 6.67
N LEU A 179 -16.34 0.47 6.79
CA LEU A 179 -16.99 -0.23 5.69
C LEU A 179 -18.33 0.41 5.39
N VAL A 180 -18.52 0.96 4.20
CA VAL A 180 -19.80 1.52 3.76
C VAL A 180 -20.42 0.60 2.73
N GLY A 181 -21.69 0.22 2.96
CA GLY A 181 -22.40 -0.68 2.07
C GLY A 181 -23.81 -0.21 1.74
N ILE A 182 -24.34 -0.71 0.63
CA ILE A 182 -25.68 -0.38 0.14
C ILE A 182 -26.53 -1.63 -0.07
N TYR A 183 -27.84 -1.41 0.03
CA TYR A 183 -28.89 -2.38 -0.26
C TYR A 183 -29.92 -1.79 -1.21
N SER A 184 -30.30 -2.52 -2.26
CA SER A 184 -31.48 -2.25 -3.09
C SER A 184 -32.78 -2.67 -2.38
N ASN A 185 -32.67 -3.61 -1.43
CA ASN A 185 -33.76 -3.94 -0.52
C ASN A 185 -33.94 -2.82 0.52
N LEU A 186 -35.03 -2.09 0.41
CA LEU A 186 -35.32 -0.93 1.24
C LEU A 186 -35.95 -1.29 2.63
N SER A 187 -36.05 -2.58 2.97
CA SER A 187 -36.52 -3.03 4.28
C SER A 187 -35.54 -2.62 5.39
N ASP A 188 -36.08 -2.21 6.54
CA ASP A 188 -35.29 -1.87 7.72
C ASP A 188 -34.49 -3.07 8.28
N THR A 189 -34.92 -4.29 7.95
CA THR A 189 -34.23 -5.52 8.36
C THR A 189 -33.08 -5.93 7.41
N ALA A 190 -32.94 -5.27 6.28
CA ALA A 190 -31.91 -5.66 5.28
C ALA A 190 -30.50 -5.67 5.90
N PHE A 191 -30.17 -4.64 6.69
CA PHE A 191 -28.86 -4.52 7.33
C PHE A 191 -28.50 -5.67 8.29
N SER A 192 -29.50 -6.25 8.95
CA SER A 192 -29.30 -7.36 9.91
C SER A 192 -29.44 -8.75 9.29
N THR A 193 -30.00 -8.85 8.08
CA THR A 193 -30.35 -10.15 7.48
C THR A 193 -29.65 -10.46 6.17
N LEU A 194 -29.19 -9.43 5.45
CA LEU A 194 -28.56 -9.58 4.14
C LEU A 194 -27.12 -9.12 4.15
N PRO A 195 -26.26 -9.71 3.30
CA PRO A 195 -24.93 -9.14 3.04
C PRO A 195 -25.08 -7.82 2.25
N PHE A 196 -24.11 -6.93 2.36
CA PHE A 196 -24.02 -5.77 1.49
C PHE A 196 -23.96 -6.17 0.02
N GLU A 197 -24.73 -5.46 -0.82
CA GLU A 197 -24.70 -5.67 -2.27
C GLU A 197 -23.44 -5.06 -2.88
N ARG A 198 -23.07 -3.87 -2.41
CA ARG A 198 -21.85 -3.18 -2.80
C ARG A 198 -21.25 -2.46 -1.63
N ILE A 199 -19.92 -2.35 -1.65
CA ILE A 199 -19.15 -1.80 -0.54
C ILE A 199 -18.05 -0.86 -1.03
N ALA A 200 -17.65 0.05 -0.14
CA ALA A 200 -16.42 0.82 -0.18
C ALA A 200 -15.88 1.00 1.23
N LYS A 201 -14.61 1.44 1.38
CA LYS A 201 -14.08 1.89 2.68
C LYS A 201 -13.87 3.40 2.68
N THR A 202 -13.99 4.02 3.85
CA THR A 202 -13.72 5.44 4.02
C THR A 202 -12.21 5.71 4.01
N ASP A 203 -11.81 6.83 3.39
CA ASP A 203 -10.44 7.34 3.38
C ASP A 203 -10.08 8.03 4.72
N ASP A 204 -8.89 8.63 4.80
CA ASP A 204 -8.38 9.38 5.95
C ASP A 204 -9.22 10.62 6.32
N ARG A 205 -10.10 11.06 5.41
CA ARG A 205 -11.04 12.15 5.61
C ARG A 205 -12.48 11.67 5.81
N GLY A 206 -12.67 10.38 6.06
CA GLY A 206 -14.00 9.78 6.23
C GLY A 206 -14.81 9.67 4.94
N ARG A 207 -14.25 9.98 3.76
CA ARG A 207 -14.96 9.97 2.48
C ARG A 207 -14.93 8.60 1.85
N PHE A 208 -16.03 8.24 1.19
CA PHE A 208 -16.16 7.01 0.44
C PHE A 208 -16.76 7.25 -0.95
N SER A 209 -16.56 6.30 -1.85
CA SER A 209 -17.21 6.25 -3.16
C SER A 209 -17.48 4.80 -3.54
N ILE A 210 -18.74 4.38 -3.53
CA ILE A 210 -19.20 3.07 -4.01
C ILE A 210 -19.43 3.18 -5.50
N LYS A 211 -18.59 2.54 -6.29
CA LYS A 211 -18.63 2.59 -7.76
C LYS A 211 -19.29 1.35 -8.37
N GLY A 212 -19.66 1.43 -9.64
CA GLY A 212 -20.27 0.33 -10.38
C GLY A 212 -21.69 0.02 -9.91
N VAL A 213 -22.44 1.03 -9.52
CA VAL A 213 -23.80 0.91 -9.01
C VAL A 213 -24.79 0.99 -10.17
N ALA A 214 -25.76 0.07 -10.22
CA ALA A 214 -26.86 0.11 -11.16
C ALA A 214 -27.85 1.26 -10.84
N PRO A 215 -28.60 1.79 -11.80
CA PRO A 215 -29.67 2.74 -11.52
C PRO A 215 -30.68 2.16 -10.53
N GLY A 216 -31.07 2.95 -9.52
CA GLY A 216 -32.02 2.49 -8.50
C GLY A 216 -32.09 3.40 -7.28
N LYS A 217 -32.79 2.93 -6.25
CA LYS A 217 -32.80 3.52 -4.91
C LYS A 217 -32.17 2.55 -3.94
N TYR A 218 -31.37 3.08 -3.06
CA TYR A 218 -30.58 2.27 -2.12
C TYR A 218 -30.67 2.82 -0.71
N ARG A 219 -30.60 1.93 0.28
CA ARG A 219 -30.26 2.28 1.65
C ARG A 219 -28.77 2.15 1.86
N ILE A 220 -28.20 3.04 2.66
CA ILE A 220 -26.77 3.10 2.92
C ILE A 220 -26.51 2.96 4.42
N PHE A 221 -25.50 2.15 4.76
CA PHE A 221 -25.04 1.92 6.12
C PHE A 221 -23.52 1.94 6.15
N ALA A 222 -22.96 2.32 7.29
CA ALA A 222 -21.54 2.18 7.56
C ALA A 222 -21.34 1.30 8.80
N LEU A 223 -20.24 0.55 8.81
CA LEU A 223 -19.90 -0.42 9.86
C LEU A 223 -18.41 -0.34 10.17
N ALA A 224 -18.05 -0.30 11.45
CA ALA A 224 -16.69 -0.54 11.90
C ALA A 224 -16.41 -2.05 11.89
N ASP A 225 -16.18 -2.60 10.71
CA ASP A 225 -15.97 -4.03 10.47
C ASP A 225 -14.55 -4.41 10.91
N VAL A 226 -14.42 -4.88 12.14
CA VAL A 226 -13.15 -5.17 12.80
C VAL A 226 -12.57 -6.52 12.33
N ASP A 227 -13.44 -7.51 12.09
CA ASP A 227 -13.04 -8.87 11.71
C ASP A 227 -13.04 -9.12 10.19
N ASN A 228 -13.48 -8.12 9.40
CA ASN A 228 -13.58 -8.13 7.94
C ASN A 228 -14.51 -9.25 7.42
N ASP A 229 -15.60 -9.52 8.13
CA ASP A 229 -16.64 -10.47 7.70
C ASP A 229 -17.71 -9.82 6.81
N TYR A 230 -17.65 -8.49 6.63
CA TYR A 230 -18.56 -7.65 5.84
C TYR A 230 -20.02 -7.69 6.33
N ARG A 231 -20.23 -7.94 7.61
CA ARG A 231 -21.54 -8.02 8.26
C ARG A 231 -21.47 -7.43 9.65
N ARG A 232 -22.60 -7.00 10.16
CA ARG A 232 -22.71 -6.67 11.58
C ARG A 232 -22.96 -7.95 12.37
N ALA A 233 -21.90 -8.70 12.64
CA ALA A 233 -21.96 -9.92 13.46
C ALA A 233 -21.82 -9.61 14.96
N ASN A 234 -21.07 -8.57 15.31
CA ASN A 234 -20.81 -8.17 16.69
C ASN A 234 -21.66 -6.91 17.05
N PRO A 235 -22.49 -6.96 18.13
CA PRO A 235 -23.22 -5.78 18.61
C PRO A 235 -22.35 -4.59 19.02
N GLU A 236 -21.06 -4.84 19.34
CA GLU A 236 -20.11 -3.79 19.72
C GLU A 236 -19.52 -3.03 18.53
N GLU A 237 -19.73 -3.51 17.30
CA GLU A 237 -19.31 -2.80 16.11
C GLU A 237 -20.11 -1.52 15.94
N ALA A 238 -19.38 -0.41 15.91
CA ALA A 238 -20.01 0.90 15.67
C ALA A 238 -20.62 0.93 14.26
N MET A 239 -21.81 1.49 14.16
CA MET A 239 -22.53 1.60 12.90
C MET A 239 -23.05 3.02 12.70
N ALA A 240 -23.20 3.40 11.43
CA ALA A 240 -23.91 4.61 11.03
C ALA A 240 -24.88 4.27 9.90
N PHE A 241 -25.92 5.08 9.75
CA PHE A 241 -26.89 4.94 8.67
C PHE A 241 -27.34 6.30 8.20
N TYR A 242 -27.95 6.31 7.03
CA TYR A 242 -28.60 7.49 6.46
C TYR A 242 -30.09 7.20 6.35
N ASP A 243 -30.93 8.07 6.93
CA ASP A 243 -32.37 7.84 7.07
C ASP A 243 -33.12 7.79 5.73
N PHE A 244 -32.54 8.41 4.70
CA PHE A 244 -33.19 8.50 3.40
C PHE A 244 -32.61 7.50 2.42
N THR A 245 -33.37 7.20 1.37
CA THR A 245 -32.85 6.46 0.24
C THR A 245 -31.98 7.37 -0.64
N VAL A 246 -30.90 6.80 -1.19
CA VAL A 246 -30.00 7.48 -2.11
C VAL A 246 -30.15 6.90 -3.51
N SER A 247 -29.93 7.72 -4.53
CA SER A 247 -29.83 7.30 -5.93
C SER A 247 -28.40 7.54 -6.43
N PRO A 248 -27.80 6.59 -7.18
CA PRO A 248 -26.48 6.76 -7.69
C PRO A 248 -26.45 7.83 -8.81
N THR A 249 -25.30 8.49 -8.96
CA THR A 249 -25.05 9.51 -9.97
C THR A 249 -23.86 9.14 -10.84
N ALA A 250 -23.79 9.71 -12.05
CA ALA A 250 -22.64 9.55 -12.92
C ALA A 250 -21.46 10.46 -12.53
N GLU A 251 -21.76 11.55 -11.82
CA GLU A 251 -20.77 12.55 -11.41
C GLU A 251 -20.28 12.28 -9.99
N ARG A 252 -18.99 12.47 -9.78
CA ARG A 252 -18.44 12.58 -8.44
C ARG A 252 -18.93 13.88 -7.84
N VAL A 253 -19.88 13.80 -6.93
CA VAL A 253 -20.23 14.97 -6.10
C VAL A 253 -19.03 15.20 -5.17
N GLU A 254 -18.26 16.22 -5.43
CA GLU A 254 -17.34 16.73 -4.41
C GLU A 254 -18.21 17.16 -3.23
N ALA A 255 -17.86 16.70 -2.04
CA ALA A 255 -18.54 17.12 -0.83
C ALA A 255 -18.34 18.66 -0.73
N THR A 256 -19.31 19.40 -1.23
CA THR A 256 -19.47 20.78 -0.82
C THR A 256 -19.89 20.73 0.65
N ASP A 257 -19.30 21.59 1.47
CA ASP A 257 -19.61 21.75 2.90
C ASP A 257 -21.08 22.16 3.12
N THR A 258 -21.99 21.29 2.74
CA THR A 258 -23.41 21.48 3.04
C THR A 258 -23.65 20.79 4.36
N VAL A 259 -23.40 21.52 5.43
CA VAL A 259 -23.88 21.21 6.76
C VAL A 259 -25.40 21.28 6.69
N TYR A 260 -26.06 20.14 6.74
CA TYR A 260 -27.50 20.11 7.04
C TYR A 260 -27.63 20.30 8.54
N ASP A 261 -28.01 21.48 8.96
CA ASP A 261 -28.54 21.71 10.30
C ASP A 261 -29.75 20.80 10.51
N LEU A 262 -29.65 19.91 11.48
CA LEU A 262 -30.76 19.09 11.99
C LEU A 262 -31.52 19.87 13.06
#